data_db21c8839e6a9b47266f4b2fa9c1e648
#
_entry.id   db21c8839e6a9b47266f4b2fa9c1e648
#
_cell.length_a   1.000
_cell.length_b   1.000
_cell.length_c   1.000
_cell.angle_alpha   90.00
_cell.angle_beta   90.00
_cell.angle_gamma   90.00
#
_symmetry.space_group_name_H-M   'P 1'
#
loop_
_entity.id
_entity.type
_entity.pdbx_description
1 polymer ?
#
loop_
_entity_poly.entity_id
_entity_poly.type
_entity_poly.pdbx_seq_one_letter_code
_entity_poly.pdbx_strand_id
1 'polypeptide(L)'
;MLEIGSFLSDRYEILSKVGAGGMSDVYKAKDHILSRFVAIKVLKQEFSEDSSFVTKFRAEAQSAAGLEHPNIVNIYDVGSENGLYYIVMEYVEGITLKTYIEKKGQLSFKESASIAIQVARGIEAAHNKNIIHRDIKPQNIIISTDGKVKVTDFGIAKATSSNTISSDVMGSVHYASPEQARNGFVDGRSDIYSLGIVMFEMVTGRVPFDGDTTVAVALQHLQEEIARPSIYAPDLPISFEKIILKCTQKTPDRRYQTIEELLTDIRRSLAHPDEDFVTIAPLVDGGKTKVISPEELDKIKEGRGVAEDLNDDDTDADNGDEYADDEDDDDEYDESLLDDDDDEEDDDDDDDGKLLNPKMDKAITIMGIVTAVIIVIVIIYLALSVAGVFKFGGKKNSESQQTESQTQTESESESETQTETEGQMIDIRGMSVE
;
A
#
# COMPACT_ATOMS: atom_id res chain seq x y z
N MET A 1 -28.00 -2.09 6.49
CA MET A 1 -27.71 -0.68 6.11
C MET A 1 -28.33 0.21 7.17
N LEU A 2 -27.58 1.18 7.74
CA LEU A 2 -28.14 2.12 8.71
C LEU A 2 -29.12 3.09 8.03
N GLU A 3 -30.25 3.35 8.67
CA GLU A 3 -31.23 4.30 8.17
C GLU A 3 -30.89 5.73 8.62
N ILE A 4 -31.18 6.72 7.76
CA ILE A 4 -31.00 8.13 8.10
C ILE A 4 -31.99 8.49 9.21
N GLY A 5 -31.52 9.17 10.25
CA GLY A 5 -32.25 9.50 11.46
C GLY A 5 -32.23 8.42 12.54
N SER A 6 -31.65 7.24 12.28
CA SER A 6 -31.45 6.24 13.32
C SER A 6 -30.28 6.62 14.24
N PHE A 7 -30.33 6.08 15.48
CA PHE A 7 -29.25 6.24 16.46
C PHE A 7 -28.41 4.99 16.56
N LEU A 8 -27.13 5.16 16.70
CA LEU A 8 -26.16 4.13 17.03
C LEU A 8 -25.65 4.37 18.45
N SER A 9 -25.77 3.35 19.33
CA SER A 9 -25.44 3.41 20.75
C SER A 9 -26.11 4.59 21.49
N ASP A 10 -27.35 4.91 21.15
CA ASP A 10 -28.13 6.03 21.74
C ASP A 10 -27.39 7.39 21.75
N ARG A 11 -26.32 7.50 20.97
CA ARG A 11 -25.40 8.65 20.96
C ARG A 11 -25.24 9.29 19.59
N TYR A 12 -25.07 8.49 18.57
CA TYR A 12 -24.70 8.96 17.25
C TYR A 12 -25.92 8.92 16.30
N GLU A 13 -26.48 10.07 15.96
CA GLU A 13 -27.55 10.22 14.98
C GLU A 13 -26.99 10.16 13.57
N ILE A 14 -27.44 9.22 12.74
CA ILE A 14 -27.02 9.06 11.36
C ILE A 14 -27.69 10.13 10.49
N LEU A 15 -26.89 10.98 9.83
CA LEU A 15 -27.39 12.09 9.03
C LEU A 15 -27.39 11.80 7.53
N SER A 16 -26.32 11.20 7.02
CA SER A 16 -26.18 10.85 5.60
C SER A 16 -25.11 9.81 5.39
N LYS A 17 -25.20 9.06 4.29
CA LYS A 17 -24.10 8.21 3.81
C LYS A 17 -23.14 9.07 2.99
N VAL A 18 -21.87 9.08 3.33
CA VAL A 18 -20.83 9.90 2.68
C VAL A 18 -19.81 9.09 1.89
N GLY A 19 -19.76 7.77 2.12
CA GLY A 19 -18.86 6.86 1.39
C GLY A 19 -19.40 5.44 1.36
N ALA A 20 -19.01 4.69 0.33
CA ALA A 20 -19.26 3.26 0.19
C ALA A 20 -17.97 2.60 -0.27
N GLY A 21 -17.42 1.72 0.56
CA GLY A 21 -16.28 0.88 0.25
C GLY A 21 -16.71 -0.58 0.06
N GLY A 22 -15.78 -1.46 -0.25
CA GLY A 22 -16.05 -2.88 -0.38
C GLY A 22 -16.52 -3.52 0.90
N MET A 23 -15.74 -3.36 1.98
CA MET A 23 -16.04 -3.98 3.28
C MET A 23 -16.87 -3.10 4.21
N SER A 24 -16.93 -1.79 4.00
CA SER A 24 -17.53 -0.85 4.93
C SER A 24 -18.22 0.31 4.23
N ASP A 25 -19.22 0.86 4.89
CA ASP A 25 -19.89 2.09 4.52
C ASP A 25 -19.52 3.20 5.51
N VAL A 26 -19.41 4.43 5.03
CA VAL A 26 -19.08 5.59 5.88
C VAL A 26 -20.28 6.54 5.92
N TYR A 27 -20.67 6.93 7.13
CA TYR A 27 -21.78 7.82 7.39
C TYR A 27 -21.32 9.08 8.09
N LYS A 28 -21.88 10.23 7.73
CA LYS A 28 -21.85 11.44 8.56
C LYS A 28 -22.88 11.28 9.68
N ALA A 29 -22.46 11.52 10.90
CA ALA A 29 -23.34 11.45 12.06
C ALA A 29 -23.13 12.63 13.00
N LYS A 30 -24.06 12.85 13.90
CA LYS A 30 -23.97 13.84 14.97
C LYS A 30 -23.78 13.12 16.31
N ASP A 31 -22.69 13.40 16.99
CA ASP A 31 -22.46 13.01 18.39
C ASP A 31 -23.27 13.96 19.28
N HIS A 32 -24.37 13.49 19.85
CA HIS A 32 -25.24 14.29 20.72
C HIS A 32 -24.64 14.59 22.10
N ILE A 33 -23.67 13.78 22.57
CA ILE A 33 -22.99 14.03 23.86
C ILE A 33 -22.00 15.19 23.71
N LEU A 34 -21.17 15.16 22.66
CA LEU A 34 -20.14 16.18 22.45
C LEU A 34 -20.56 17.27 21.46
N SER A 35 -21.80 17.23 20.97
CA SER A 35 -22.38 18.24 20.04
C SER A 35 -21.51 18.53 18.81
N ARG A 36 -20.91 17.49 18.24
CA ARG A 36 -20.02 17.59 17.05
C ARG A 36 -20.44 16.64 15.93
N PHE A 37 -20.03 16.92 14.71
CA PHE A 37 -20.12 15.97 13.61
C PHE A 37 -18.96 14.97 13.67
N VAL A 38 -19.27 13.72 13.33
CA VAL A 38 -18.32 12.62 13.24
C VAL A 38 -18.56 11.83 11.96
N ALA A 39 -17.55 11.12 11.48
CA ALA A 39 -17.70 10.10 10.47
C ALA A 39 -17.75 8.74 11.17
N ILE A 40 -18.68 7.89 10.75
CA ILE A 40 -18.82 6.54 11.28
C ILE A 40 -18.61 5.55 10.15
N LYS A 41 -17.51 4.78 10.22
CA LYS A 41 -17.19 3.68 9.31
C LYS A 41 -17.83 2.42 9.89
N VAL A 42 -18.73 1.80 9.15
CA VAL A 42 -19.54 0.64 9.59
C VAL A 42 -19.16 -0.56 8.73
N LEU A 43 -18.78 -1.67 9.35
CA LEU A 43 -18.52 -2.92 8.67
C LEU A 43 -19.83 -3.45 8.08
N LYS A 44 -19.83 -3.83 6.79
CA LYS A 44 -21.02 -4.39 6.15
C LYS A 44 -21.39 -5.74 6.76
N GLN A 45 -22.69 -6.03 6.80
CA GLN A 45 -23.22 -7.21 7.47
C GLN A 45 -22.65 -8.53 6.94
N GLU A 46 -22.41 -8.62 5.63
CA GLU A 46 -21.79 -9.78 4.98
C GLU A 46 -20.39 -10.15 5.51
N PHE A 47 -19.67 -9.14 6.08
CA PHE A 47 -18.34 -9.33 6.69
C PHE A 47 -18.40 -9.40 8.24
N SER A 48 -19.55 -9.06 8.84
CA SER A 48 -19.71 -9.05 10.30
C SER A 48 -19.79 -10.45 10.90
N GLU A 49 -20.14 -11.46 10.09
CA GLU A 49 -20.22 -12.87 10.51
C GLU A 49 -18.86 -13.56 10.49
N ASP A 50 -17.89 -13.05 9.76
CA ASP A 50 -16.53 -13.57 9.70
C ASP A 50 -15.64 -12.88 10.74
N SER A 51 -15.25 -13.64 11.77
CA SER A 51 -14.39 -13.15 12.86
C SER A 51 -13.05 -12.59 12.38
N SER A 52 -12.53 -13.05 11.24
CA SER A 52 -11.29 -12.56 10.66
C SER A 52 -11.41 -11.13 10.16
N PHE A 53 -12.53 -10.78 9.51
CA PHE A 53 -12.80 -9.40 9.08
C PHE A 53 -13.06 -8.47 10.26
N VAL A 54 -13.82 -8.92 11.26
CA VAL A 54 -14.06 -8.16 12.49
C VAL A 54 -12.75 -7.86 13.22
N THR A 55 -11.88 -8.88 13.36
CA THR A 55 -10.56 -8.71 14.01
C THR A 55 -9.70 -7.70 13.25
N LYS A 56 -9.65 -7.78 11.92
CA LYS A 56 -8.90 -6.85 11.06
C LYS A 56 -9.44 -5.42 11.18
N PHE A 57 -10.76 -5.26 11.13
CA PHE A 57 -11.44 -3.98 11.27
C PHE A 57 -11.12 -3.29 12.59
N ARG A 58 -11.13 -4.06 13.69
CA ARG A 58 -10.75 -3.55 15.02
C ARG A 58 -9.25 -3.23 15.12
N ALA A 59 -8.38 -4.08 14.56
CA ALA A 59 -6.94 -3.85 14.57
C ALA A 59 -6.55 -2.58 13.78
N GLU A 60 -7.21 -2.30 12.65
CA GLU A 60 -7.05 -1.05 11.91
C GLU A 60 -7.34 0.17 12.79
N ALA A 61 -8.48 0.15 13.48
CA ALA A 61 -8.86 1.22 14.38
C ALA A 61 -7.90 1.39 15.57
N GLN A 62 -7.52 0.28 16.22
CA GLN A 62 -6.61 0.32 17.38
C GLN A 62 -5.23 0.89 17.03
N SER A 63 -4.72 0.55 15.87
CA SER A 63 -3.41 1.04 15.43
C SER A 63 -3.40 2.53 15.12
N ALA A 64 -4.49 3.04 14.55
CA ALA A 64 -4.62 4.46 14.24
C ALA A 64 -5.13 5.31 15.41
N ALA A 65 -5.74 4.69 16.44
CA ALA A 65 -6.31 5.41 17.59
C ALA A 65 -5.29 6.22 18.40
N GLY A 66 -4.00 5.83 18.35
CA GLY A 66 -2.91 6.56 19.00
C GLY A 66 -2.28 7.67 18.15
N LEU A 67 -2.76 7.90 16.92
CA LEU A 67 -2.22 8.89 16.01
C LEU A 67 -2.98 10.22 16.14
N GLU A 68 -2.32 11.23 16.67
CA GLU A 68 -2.82 12.61 16.70
C GLU A 68 -1.89 13.50 15.90
N HIS A 69 -2.38 13.96 14.73
CA HIS A 69 -1.62 14.84 13.85
C HIS A 69 -2.57 15.63 12.94
N PRO A 70 -2.29 16.90 12.60
CA PRO A 70 -3.17 17.71 11.74
C PRO A 70 -3.42 17.10 10.35
N ASN A 71 -2.50 16.28 9.85
CA ASN A 71 -2.63 15.62 8.55
C ASN A 71 -3.06 14.15 8.66
N ILE A 72 -3.62 13.72 9.79
CA ILE A 72 -4.23 12.39 9.99
C ILE A 72 -5.68 12.58 10.44
N VAL A 73 -6.58 11.72 9.99
CA VAL A 73 -7.95 11.64 10.49
C VAL A 73 -7.94 10.96 11.85
N ASN A 74 -8.39 11.68 12.89
CA ASN A 74 -8.39 11.15 14.25
C ASN A 74 -9.47 10.08 14.43
N ILE A 75 -9.15 8.99 15.11
CA ILE A 75 -10.12 8.00 15.58
C ILE A 75 -10.55 8.38 16.99
N TYR A 76 -11.86 8.41 17.20
CA TYR A 76 -12.45 8.83 18.50
C TYR A 76 -12.96 7.67 19.32
N ASP A 77 -13.52 6.63 18.67
CA ASP A 77 -14.14 5.51 19.36
C ASP A 77 -14.27 4.28 18.45
N VAL A 78 -14.41 3.11 19.05
CA VAL A 78 -14.69 1.84 18.35
C VAL A 78 -15.77 1.11 19.12
N GLY A 79 -16.84 0.75 18.42
CA GLY A 79 -18.00 0.11 19.04
C GLY A 79 -18.56 -1.08 18.27
N SER A 80 -19.47 -1.76 18.97
CA SER A 80 -20.33 -2.78 18.33
C SER A 80 -21.70 -2.77 18.97
N GLU A 81 -22.75 -2.86 18.16
CA GLU A 81 -24.13 -2.90 18.59
C GLU A 81 -24.95 -3.78 17.63
N ASN A 82 -25.74 -4.71 18.17
CA ASN A 82 -26.62 -5.60 17.40
C ASN A 82 -25.93 -6.32 16.23
N GLY A 83 -24.67 -6.73 16.41
CA GLY A 83 -23.86 -7.39 15.36
C GLY A 83 -23.27 -6.43 14.33
N LEU A 84 -23.48 -5.12 14.45
CA LEU A 84 -22.81 -4.10 13.67
C LEU A 84 -21.51 -3.69 14.38
N TYR A 85 -20.41 -3.62 13.64
CA TYR A 85 -19.12 -3.12 14.11
C TYR A 85 -18.84 -1.78 13.46
N TYR A 86 -18.39 -0.79 14.23
CA TYR A 86 -18.19 0.55 13.73
C TYR A 86 -16.97 1.24 14.36
N ILE A 87 -16.43 2.20 13.62
CA ILE A 87 -15.35 3.09 14.03
C ILE A 87 -15.87 4.52 13.93
N VAL A 88 -15.76 5.29 15.02
CA VAL A 88 -16.10 6.71 15.05
C VAL A 88 -14.83 7.52 14.88
N MET A 89 -14.83 8.40 13.89
CA MET A 89 -13.64 9.18 13.53
C MET A 89 -14.00 10.63 13.20
N GLU A 90 -12.99 11.45 13.06
CA GLU A 90 -13.12 12.84 12.64
C GLU A 90 -13.87 12.95 11.31
N TYR A 91 -14.92 13.78 11.29
CA TYR A 91 -15.59 14.15 10.05
C TYR A 91 -14.84 15.31 9.40
N VAL A 92 -14.20 15.04 8.27
CA VAL A 92 -13.53 16.05 7.45
C VAL A 92 -14.48 16.49 6.35
N GLU A 93 -14.87 17.75 6.37
CA GLU A 93 -15.69 18.32 5.31
C GLU A 93 -14.84 18.65 4.10
N GLY A 94 -14.98 17.87 3.03
CA GLY A 94 -14.11 17.95 1.86
C GLY A 94 -14.37 16.86 0.85
N ILE A 95 -13.39 16.64 -0.03
CA ILE A 95 -13.43 15.59 -1.05
C ILE A 95 -12.14 14.77 -1.01
N THR A 96 -12.18 13.56 -1.54
CA THR A 96 -10.96 12.75 -1.69
C THR A 96 -10.04 13.36 -2.75
N LEU A 97 -8.74 13.13 -2.60
CA LEU A 97 -7.76 13.53 -3.61
C LEU A 97 -8.06 12.86 -4.96
N LYS A 98 -8.62 11.63 -4.95
CA LYS A 98 -9.07 10.96 -6.17
C LYS A 98 -10.11 11.78 -6.92
N THR A 99 -11.18 12.17 -6.23
CA THR A 99 -12.24 13.03 -6.81
C THR A 99 -11.68 14.38 -7.27
N TYR A 100 -10.71 14.92 -6.54
CA TYR A 100 -10.07 16.17 -6.90
C TYR A 100 -9.26 16.06 -8.21
N ILE A 101 -8.44 15.00 -8.35
CA ILE A 101 -7.71 14.72 -9.60
C ILE A 101 -8.67 14.51 -10.77
N GLU A 102 -9.73 13.70 -10.58
CA GLU A 102 -10.72 13.43 -11.63
C GLU A 102 -11.42 14.69 -12.13
N LYS A 103 -11.76 15.63 -11.22
CA LYS A 103 -12.40 16.90 -11.59
C LYS A 103 -11.44 17.86 -12.31
N LYS A 104 -10.16 17.85 -11.95
CA LYS A 104 -9.19 18.82 -12.43
C LYS A 104 -8.36 18.32 -13.62
N GLY A 105 -8.27 17.00 -13.78
CA GLY A 105 -7.44 16.31 -14.77
C GLY A 105 -6.00 16.21 -14.30
N GLN A 106 -5.25 17.30 -14.32
CA GLN A 106 -3.86 17.39 -13.85
C GLN A 106 -3.71 18.51 -12.83
N LEU A 107 -2.88 18.28 -11.82
CA LEU A 107 -2.53 19.28 -10.83
C LEU A 107 -1.20 19.95 -11.22
N SER A 108 -1.05 21.24 -10.92
CA SER A 108 0.22 21.93 -11.10
C SER A 108 1.29 21.34 -10.17
N PHE A 109 2.56 21.53 -10.53
CA PHE A 109 3.70 21.13 -9.69
C PHE A 109 3.58 21.65 -8.25
N LYS A 110 3.34 22.98 -8.07
CA LYS A 110 3.27 23.60 -6.74
C LYS A 110 2.15 23.03 -5.88
N GLU A 111 1.02 22.77 -6.49
CA GLU A 111 -0.14 22.18 -5.83
C GLU A 111 0.13 20.71 -5.44
N SER A 112 0.68 19.92 -6.35
CA SER A 112 1.07 18.54 -6.09
C SER A 112 2.12 18.44 -4.98
N ALA A 113 3.11 19.30 -4.99
CA ALA A 113 4.14 19.39 -3.94
C ALA A 113 3.54 19.78 -2.58
N SER A 114 2.61 20.76 -2.54
CA SER A 114 1.94 21.17 -1.30
C SER A 114 1.09 20.05 -0.69
N ILE A 115 0.34 19.32 -1.53
CA ILE A 115 -0.43 18.14 -1.09
C ILE A 115 0.52 17.04 -0.60
N ALA A 116 1.57 16.74 -1.37
CA ALA A 116 2.54 15.70 -1.03
C ALA A 116 3.25 15.97 0.30
N ILE A 117 3.62 17.23 0.60
CA ILE A 117 4.20 17.63 1.89
C ILE A 117 3.24 17.32 3.05
N GLN A 118 1.96 17.63 2.91
CA GLN A 118 0.98 17.40 3.97
C GLN A 118 0.73 15.90 4.19
N VAL A 119 0.62 15.12 3.11
CA VAL A 119 0.51 13.65 3.18
C VAL A 119 1.75 13.06 3.83
N ALA A 120 2.95 13.47 3.39
CA ALA A 120 4.21 12.99 3.93
C ALA A 120 4.34 13.28 5.43
N ARG A 121 3.95 14.49 5.91
CA ARG A 121 3.93 14.81 7.36
C ARG A 121 3.01 13.87 8.16
N GLY A 122 1.85 13.50 7.60
CA GLY A 122 0.97 12.51 8.22
C GLY A 122 1.61 11.12 8.30
N ILE A 123 2.24 10.68 7.21
CA ILE A 123 2.97 9.41 7.15
C ILE A 123 4.16 9.41 8.12
N GLU A 124 4.95 10.48 8.16
CA GLU A 124 6.06 10.66 9.09
C GLU A 124 5.63 10.50 10.55
N ALA A 125 4.52 11.14 10.95
CA ALA A 125 3.97 11.02 12.29
C ALA A 125 3.56 9.58 12.64
N ALA A 126 3.08 8.80 11.67
CA ALA A 126 2.78 7.39 11.85
C ALA A 126 4.06 6.53 11.94
N HIS A 127 5.03 6.76 11.05
CA HIS A 127 6.31 6.03 11.04
C HIS A 127 7.10 6.23 12.33
N ASN A 128 7.06 7.43 12.92
CA ASN A 128 7.67 7.73 14.23
C ASN A 128 7.05 6.93 15.39
N LYS A 129 5.85 6.36 15.18
CA LYS A 129 5.21 5.42 16.11
C LYS A 129 5.28 3.96 15.63
N ASN A 130 6.15 3.66 14.65
CA ASN A 130 6.31 2.35 14.02
C ASN A 130 5.03 1.83 13.36
N ILE A 131 4.17 2.74 12.87
CA ILE A 131 2.93 2.40 12.16
C ILE A 131 3.14 2.69 10.68
N ILE A 132 3.04 1.65 9.85
CA ILE A 132 3.13 1.73 8.40
C ILE A 132 1.71 1.74 7.85
N HIS A 133 1.42 2.66 6.92
CA HIS A 133 0.06 2.83 6.38
C HIS A 133 -0.36 1.69 5.46
N ARG A 134 0.50 1.25 4.54
CA ARG A 134 0.33 0.11 3.61
C ARG A 134 -0.78 0.26 2.54
N ASP A 135 -1.54 1.34 2.54
CA ASP A 135 -2.61 1.61 1.57
C ASP A 135 -2.70 3.10 1.21
N ILE A 136 -1.55 3.74 0.98
CA ILE A 136 -1.50 5.13 0.50
C ILE A 136 -2.02 5.15 -0.94
N LYS A 137 -3.13 5.88 -1.13
CA LYS A 137 -3.79 6.09 -2.43
C LYS A 137 -4.67 7.33 -2.37
N PRO A 138 -5.03 7.96 -3.49
CA PRO A 138 -5.82 9.20 -3.50
C PRO A 138 -7.21 9.07 -2.85
N GLN A 139 -7.78 7.86 -2.80
CA GLN A 139 -9.07 7.61 -2.12
C GLN A 139 -8.96 7.77 -0.59
N ASN A 140 -7.78 7.49 -0.02
CA ASN A 140 -7.49 7.56 1.41
C ASN A 140 -6.85 8.90 1.83
N ILE A 141 -6.91 9.90 0.96
CA ILE A 141 -6.42 11.26 1.21
C ILE A 141 -7.59 12.21 1.01
N ILE A 142 -7.94 12.99 2.03
CA ILE A 142 -9.06 13.93 2.02
C ILE A 142 -8.48 15.35 1.98
N ILE A 143 -8.99 16.17 1.06
CA ILE A 143 -8.73 17.60 0.99
C ILE A 143 -9.96 18.29 1.58
N SER A 144 -9.79 18.98 2.70
CA SER A 144 -10.87 19.71 3.36
C SER A 144 -11.16 21.03 2.64
N THR A 145 -12.33 21.58 2.93
CA THR A 145 -12.78 22.87 2.33
C THR A 145 -11.87 24.04 2.67
N ASP A 146 -11.12 23.98 3.77
CA ASP A 146 -10.10 24.97 4.16
C ASP A 146 -8.69 24.65 3.61
N GLY A 147 -8.58 23.66 2.70
CA GLY A 147 -7.33 23.33 2.00
C GLY A 147 -6.36 22.43 2.79
N LYS A 148 -6.74 21.95 3.97
CA LYS A 148 -5.94 20.98 4.72
C LYS A 148 -6.07 19.59 4.12
N VAL A 149 -4.96 18.84 4.13
CA VAL A 149 -4.92 17.47 3.64
C VAL A 149 -4.80 16.52 4.83
N LYS A 150 -5.64 15.49 4.85
CA LYS A 150 -5.64 14.46 5.89
C LYS A 150 -5.62 13.06 5.28
N VAL A 151 -4.77 12.20 5.85
CA VAL A 151 -4.67 10.78 5.51
C VAL A 151 -5.64 10.00 6.41
N THR A 152 -6.34 9.03 5.84
CA THR A 152 -7.31 8.16 6.54
C THR A 152 -7.08 6.70 6.14
N ASP A 153 -7.73 5.78 6.85
CA ASP A 153 -7.76 4.34 6.54
C ASP A 153 -6.38 3.68 6.50
N PHE A 154 -5.71 3.62 7.67
CA PHE A 154 -4.45 2.90 7.85
C PHE A 154 -4.64 1.40 7.61
N GLY A 155 -4.09 0.89 6.50
CA GLY A 155 -4.37 -0.45 5.94
C GLY A 155 -3.68 -1.62 6.65
N ILE A 156 -3.66 -1.63 7.99
CA ILE A 156 -2.99 -2.67 8.81
C ILE A 156 -3.61 -4.05 8.60
N ALA A 157 -4.90 -4.10 8.26
CA ALA A 157 -5.61 -5.33 7.93
C ALA A 157 -5.05 -6.07 6.70
N LYS A 158 -4.34 -5.38 5.80
CA LYS A 158 -3.72 -6.00 4.61
C LYS A 158 -2.50 -6.88 4.94
N ALA A 159 -1.86 -6.67 6.10
CA ALA A 159 -0.67 -7.44 6.50
C ALA A 159 -0.96 -8.92 6.82
N THR A 160 -2.20 -9.27 7.11
CA THR A 160 -2.58 -10.61 7.63
C THR A 160 -3.39 -11.46 6.66
N SER A 161 -3.68 -10.97 5.44
CA SER A 161 -4.52 -11.71 4.49
C SER A 161 -3.76 -12.16 3.25
N SER A 162 -3.23 -13.38 3.30
CA SER A 162 -2.54 -14.01 2.17
C SER A 162 -3.46 -14.60 1.09
N ASN A 163 -4.79 -14.56 1.20
CA ASN A 163 -5.61 -15.42 0.32
C ASN A 163 -6.97 -14.89 -0.16
N THR A 164 -7.29 -13.59 -0.09
CA THR A 164 -8.59 -13.17 -0.66
C THR A 164 -8.42 -11.97 -1.59
N ILE A 165 -8.35 -12.24 -2.90
CA ILE A 165 -8.49 -11.26 -3.97
C ILE A 165 -9.98 -10.90 -4.05
N SER A 166 -10.45 -9.95 -3.26
CA SER A 166 -11.78 -9.37 -3.38
C SER A 166 -11.74 -8.17 -4.35
N SER A 167 -12.89 -7.80 -4.91
CA SER A 167 -13.04 -6.72 -5.90
C SER A 167 -12.45 -5.37 -5.48
N ASP A 168 -12.32 -5.10 -4.18
CA ASP A 168 -11.70 -3.89 -3.64
C ASP A 168 -10.18 -3.84 -3.82
N VAL A 169 -9.54 -4.98 -4.08
CA VAL A 169 -8.12 -5.09 -4.41
C VAL A 169 -7.82 -4.40 -5.74
N MET A 170 -8.81 -4.30 -6.65
CA MET A 170 -8.61 -3.76 -7.99
C MET A 170 -8.15 -2.29 -7.98
N GLY A 171 -8.71 -1.44 -7.12
CA GLY A 171 -8.27 -0.04 -6.98
C GLY A 171 -6.97 0.17 -6.21
N SER A 172 -6.63 -0.75 -5.30
CA SER A 172 -5.44 -0.63 -4.45
C SER A 172 -4.16 -1.14 -5.12
N VAL A 173 -4.26 -2.04 -6.11
CA VAL A 173 -3.09 -2.61 -6.77
C VAL A 173 -2.29 -1.57 -7.54
N HIS A 174 -2.94 -0.52 -8.06
CA HIS A 174 -2.28 0.57 -8.81
C HIS A 174 -1.26 1.37 -7.99
N TYR A 175 -1.31 1.28 -6.66
CA TYR A 175 -0.41 2.01 -5.75
C TYR A 175 0.44 1.06 -4.90
N ALA A 176 0.28 -0.25 -5.07
CA ALA A 176 1.00 -1.24 -4.29
C ALA A 176 2.50 -1.23 -4.62
N SER A 177 3.34 -1.29 -3.59
CA SER A 177 4.79 -1.41 -3.80
C SER A 177 5.18 -2.79 -4.33
N PRO A 178 6.34 -2.91 -5.02
CA PRO A 178 6.83 -4.20 -5.51
C PRO A 178 6.92 -5.27 -4.42
N GLU A 179 7.34 -4.91 -3.21
CA GLU A 179 7.41 -5.82 -2.07
C GLU A 179 6.03 -6.26 -1.58
N GLN A 180 5.02 -5.37 -1.61
CA GLN A 180 3.64 -5.76 -1.33
C GLN A 180 3.08 -6.72 -2.38
N ALA A 181 3.37 -6.46 -3.65
CA ALA A 181 2.94 -7.34 -4.75
C ALA A 181 3.58 -8.75 -4.68
N ARG A 182 4.77 -8.89 -4.05
CA ARG A 182 5.46 -10.16 -3.83
C ARG A 182 5.08 -10.83 -2.51
N ASN A 183 4.21 -10.24 -1.68
CA ASN A 183 4.00 -10.65 -0.29
C ASN A 183 5.31 -10.69 0.52
N GLY A 184 6.22 -9.76 0.23
CA GLY A 184 7.50 -9.62 0.90
C GLY A 184 7.40 -8.79 2.19
N PHE A 185 8.58 -8.49 2.78
CA PHE A 185 8.65 -7.63 3.95
C PHE A 185 8.31 -6.18 3.58
N VAL A 186 7.33 -5.61 4.28
CA VAL A 186 6.79 -4.26 4.06
C VAL A 186 7.21 -3.35 5.21
N ASP A 187 7.97 -2.30 4.89
CA ASP A 187 8.38 -1.25 5.82
C ASP A 187 7.93 0.15 5.35
N GLY A 188 8.39 1.22 6.01
CA GLY A 188 8.02 2.60 5.69
C GLY A 188 8.34 3.01 4.24
N ARG A 189 9.33 2.38 3.59
CA ARG A 189 9.70 2.66 2.19
C ARG A 189 8.64 2.19 1.19
N SER A 190 7.71 1.32 1.62
CA SER A 190 6.53 0.96 0.83
C SER A 190 5.54 2.11 0.73
N ASP A 191 5.33 2.87 1.81
CA ASP A 191 4.47 4.07 1.79
C ASP A 191 5.10 5.18 0.94
N ILE A 192 6.45 5.29 0.94
CA ILE A 192 7.20 6.22 0.06
C ILE A 192 6.95 5.88 -1.40
N TYR A 193 6.99 4.58 -1.77
CA TYR A 193 6.67 4.15 -3.13
C TYR A 193 5.24 4.53 -3.52
N SER A 194 4.28 4.19 -2.68
CA SER A 194 2.86 4.50 -2.92
C SER A 194 2.61 6.00 -3.04
N LEU A 195 3.26 6.83 -2.20
CA LEU A 195 3.21 8.29 -2.31
C LEU A 195 3.85 8.78 -3.63
N GLY A 196 4.91 8.13 -4.11
CA GLY A 196 5.50 8.38 -5.43
C GLY A 196 4.50 8.16 -6.57
N ILE A 197 3.72 7.07 -6.51
CA ILE A 197 2.66 6.80 -7.48
C ILE A 197 1.53 7.85 -7.40
N VAL A 198 1.15 8.27 -6.19
CA VAL A 198 0.16 9.34 -5.99
C VAL A 198 0.67 10.66 -6.58
N MET A 199 1.95 11.02 -6.36
CA MET A 199 2.55 12.22 -6.95
C MET A 199 2.58 12.13 -8.48
N PHE A 200 2.89 10.97 -9.06
CA PHE A 200 2.81 10.76 -10.49
C PHE A 200 1.39 11.01 -11.01
N GLU A 201 0.36 10.42 -10.37
CA GLU A 201 -1.03 10.59 -10.78
C GLU A 201 -1.48 12.06 -10.66
N MET A 202 -1.09 12.76 -9.60
CA MET A 202 -1.42 14.18 -9.44
C MET A 202 -0.93 15.02 -10.63
N VAL A 203 0.32 14.86 -11.06
CA VAL A 203 0.90 15.70 -12.12
C VAL A 203 0.54 15.25 -13.53
N THR A 204 0.17 13.96 -13.73
CA THR A 204 -0.12 13.40 -15.05
C THR A 204 -1.61 13.15 -15.31
N GLY A 205 -2.44 13.14 -14.26
CA GLY A 205 -3.85 12.79 -14.32
C GLY A 205 -4.13 11.30 -14.57
N ARG A 206 -3.12 10.45 -14.49
CA ARG A 206 -3.22 9.01 -14.72
C ARG A 206 -2.27 8.20 -13.84
N VAL A 207 -2.63 6.96 -13.56
CA VAL A 207 -1.71 6.02 -12.92
C VAL A 207 -0.61 5.59 -13.91
N PRO A 208 0.61 5.26 -13.44
CA PRO A 208 1.70 4.85 -14.34
C PRO A 208 1.49 3.46 -14.94
N PHE A 209 0.79 2.59 -14.23
CA PHE A 209 0.52 1.21 -14.63
C PHE A 209 -0.97 0.95 -14.60
N ASP A 210 -1.49 0.34 -15.68
CA ASP A 210 -2.89 0.00 -15.86
C ASP A 210 -3.00 -1.33 -16.63
N GLY A 211 -4.12 -2.04 -16.47
CA GLY A 211 -4.33 -3.32 -17.15
C GLY A 211 -5.66 -3.97 -16.79
N ASP A 212 -6.06 -4.95 -17.60
CA ASP A 212 -7.35 -5.63 -17.49
C ASP A 212 -7.52 -6.47 -16.19
N THR A 213 -6.41 -6.81 -15.54
CA THR A 213 -6.43 -7.63 -14.32
C THR A 213 -5.48 -7.06 -13.24
N THR A 214 -5.83 -7.29 -11.98
CA THR A 214 -4.98 -6.93 -10.83
C THR A 214 -3.59 -7.58 -10.91
N VAL A 215 -3.51 -8.79 -11.47
CA VAL A 215 -2.25 -9.52 -11.65
C VAL A 215 -1.37 -8.82 -12.70
N ALA A 216 -1.96 -8.37 -13.82
CA ALA A 216 -1.22 -7.63 -14.85
C ALA A 216 -0.61 -6.35 -14.28
N VAL A 217 -1.40 -5.55 -13.53
CA VAL A 217 -0.92 -4.33 -12.89
C VAL A 217 0.16 -4.63 -11.84
N ALA A 218 -0.02 -5.69 -11.02
CA ALA A 218 0.99 -6.10 -10.06
C ALA A 218 2.32 -6.49 -10.73
N LEU A 219 2.28 -7.20 -11.86
CA LEU A 219 3.47 -7.56 -12.63
C LEU A 219 4.20 -6.32 -13.17
N GLN A 220 3.48 -5.30 -13.63
CA GLN A 220 4.08 -4.03 -14.06
C GLN A 220 4.80 -3.34 -12.89
N HIS A 221 4.20 -3.29 -11.69
CA HIS A 221 4.89 -2.78 -10.51
C HIS A 221 6.16 -3.56 -10.16
N LEU A 222 6.21 -4.85 -10.46
CA LEU A 222 7.36 -5.71 -10.20
C LEU A 222 8.49 -5.54 -11.23
N GLN A 223 8.17 -5.34 -12.49
CA GLN A 223 9.09 -5.55 -13.62
C GLN A 223 9.30 -4.32 -14.49
N GLU A 224 8.28 -3.46 -14.67
CA GLU A 224 8.35 -2.37 -15.61
C GLU A 224 8.82 -1.07 -14.94
N GLU A 225 9.75 -0.37 -15.58
CA GLU A 225 10.15 0.96 -15.16
C GLU A 225 9.00 1.96 -15.37
N ILE A 226 8.87 2.90 -14.46
CA ILE A 226 7.84 3.95 -14.58
C ILE A 226 8.21 4.92 -15.70
N ALA A 227 7.25 5.27 -16.53
CA ALA A 227 7.44 6.29 -17.55
C ALA A 227 7.78 7.65 -16.88
N ARG A 228 8.62 8.45 -17.55
CA ARG A 228 8.91 9.79 -17.03
C ARG A 228 7.63 10.63 -16.99
N PRO A 229 7.31 11.25 -15.84
CA PRO A 229 6.15 12.15 -15.72
C PRO A 229 6.12 13.26 -16.77
N SER A 230 7.30 13.78 -17.17
CA SER A 230 7.43 14.84 -18.19
C SER A 230 6.89 14.46 -19.58
N ILE A 231 6.73 13.16 -19.88
CA ILE A 231 6.07 12.72 -21.13
C ILE A 231 4.61 13.19 -21.16
N TYR A 232 3.95 13.23 -20.00
CA TYR A 232 2.54 13.59 -19.85
C TYR A 232 2.33 15.03 -19.32
N ALA A 233 3.36 15.58 -18.66
CA ALA A 233 3.40 16.92 -18.06
C ALA A 233 4.73 17.60 -18.47
N PRO A 234 4.84 18.13 -19.71
CA PRO A 234 6.11 18.67 -20.22
C PRO A 234 6.71 19.82 -19.41
N ASP A 235 5.86 20.59 -18.72
CA ASP A 235 6.28 21.73 -17.88
C ASP A 235 6.67 21.32 -16.45
N LEU A 236 6.73 20.01 -16.15
CA LEU A 236 7.11 19.53 -14.84
C LEU A 236 8.59 19.78 -14.57
N PRO A 237 8.96 20.45 -13.44
CA PRO A 237 10.35 20.66 -13.07
C PRO A 237 11.13 19.36 -12.93
N ILE A 238 12.39 19.38 -13.38
CA ILE A 238 13.29 18.21 -13.35
C ILE A 238 13.48 17.67 -11.92
N SER A 239 13.56 18.57 -10.93
CA SER A 239 13.69 18.19 -9.53
C SER A 239 12.53 17.31 -9.05
N PHE A 240 11.27 17.73 -9.35
CA PHE A 240 10.09 17.00 -8.91
C PHE A 240 9.88 15.69 -9.70
N GLU A 241 10.19 15.69 -11.01
CA GLU A 241 10.23 14.46 -11.80
C GLU A 241 11.16 13.42 -11.16
N LYS A 242 12.39 13.83 -10.82
CA LYS A 242 13.38 12.94 -10.20
C LYS A 242 12.98 12.48 -8.80
N ILE A 243 12.29 13.32 -8.01
CA ILE A 243 11.73 12.91 -6.72
C ILE A 243 10.74 11.75 -6.93
N ILE A 244 9.80 11.90 -7.87
CA ILE A 244 8.84 10.83 -8.21
C ILE A 244 9.57 9.56 -8.64
N LEU A 245 10.54 9.66 -9.53
CA LEU A 245 11.32 8.53 -10.02
C LEU A 245 12.15 7.85 -8.91
N LYS A 246 12.67 8.61 -7.93
CA LYS A 246 13.38 8.07 -6.76
C LYS A 246 12.42 7.34 -5.82
N CYS A 247 11.27 7.91 -5.51
CA CYS A 247 10.24 7.24 -4.69
C CYS A 247 9.83 5.90 -5.30
N THR A 248 9.71 5.83 -6.62
CA THR A 248 9.15 4.68 -7.35
C THR A 248 10.19 3.65 -7.82
N GLN A 249 11.42 3.71 -7.29
CA GLN A 249 12.43 2.68 -7.54
C GLN A 249 11.95 1.30 -7.07
N LYS A 250 12.26 0.25 -7.86
CA LYS A 250 11.81 -1.11 -7.58
C LYS A 250 12.42 -1.67 -6.30
N THR A 251 13.69 -1.39 -6.08
CA THR A 251 14.42 -1.82 -4.88
C THR A 251 14.26 -0.78 -3.78
N PRO A 252 13.77 -1.13 -2.58
CA PRO A 252 13.58 -0.20 -1.46
C PRO A 252 14.83 0.60 -1.11
N ASP A 253 16.02 0.00 -1.19
CA ASP A 253 17.31 0.66 -0.86
C ASP A 253 17.68 1.78 -1.83
N ARG A 254 17.04 1.88 -3.00
CA ARG A 254 17.25 2.95 -3.98
C ARG A 254 16.26 4.08 -3.85
N ARG A 255 15.27 3.97 -2.96
CA ARG A 255 14.29 5.01 -2.63
C ARG A 255 14.84 5.95 -1.56
N TYR A 256 14.06 6.92 -1.17
CA TYR A 256 14.27 7.61 0.10
C TYR A 256 14.17 6.60 1.25
N GLN A 257 15.06 6.71 2.23
CA GLN A 257 15.08 5.77 3.35
C GLN A 257 14.12 6.22 4.45
N THR A 258 13.86 7.51 4.55
CA THR A 258 12.89 8.10 5.49
C THR A 258 11.97 9.10 4.78
N ILE A 259 10.83 9.37 5.40
CA ILE A 259 9.91 10.42 4.93
C ILE A 259 10.54 11.81 5.09
N GLU A 260 11.39 12.02 6.09
CA GLU A 260 12.11 13.28 6.31
C GLU A 260 13.02 13.64 5.14
N GLU A 261 13.77 12.65 4.61
CA GLU A 261 14.58 12.84 3.39
C GLU A 261 13.71 13.27 2.20
N LEU A 262 12.57 12.61 2.01
CA LEU A 262 11.62 12.95 0.95
C LEU A 262 11.06 14.36 1.13
N LEU A 263 10.64 14.73 2.34
CA LEU A 263 10.14 16.07 2.67
C LEU A 263 11.18 17.16 2.39
N THR A 264 12.45 16.89 2.70
CA THR A 264 13.56 17.82 2.45
C THR A 264 13.71 18.08 0.96
N ASP A 265 13.69 17.04 0.14
CA ASP A 265 13.82 17.18 -1.32
C ASP A 265 12.59 17.83 -1.95
N ILE A 266 11.35 17.53 -1.49
CA ILE A 266 10.14 18.23 -1.99
C ILE A 266 10.20 19.72 -1.66
N ARG A 267 10.62 20.11 -0.45
CA ARG A 267 10.78 21.54 -0.09
C ARG A 267 11.87 22.21 -0.92
N ARG A 268 13.00 21.53 -1.15
CA ARG A 268 14.07 22.04 -2.02
C ARG A 268 13.58 22.22 -3.46
N SER A 269 12.78 21.31 -3.99
CA SER A 269 12.23 21.43 -5.34
C SER A 269 11.30 22.64 -5.51
N LEU A 270 10.56 23.03 -4.46
CA LEU A 270 9.76 24.25 -4.50
C LEU A 270 10.61 25.53 -4.56
N ALA A 271 11.78 25.53 -3.91
CA ALA A 271 12.72 26.65 -3.92
C ALA A 271 13.58 26.68 -5.19
N HIS A 272 13.99 25.51 -5.68
CA HIS A 272 14.92 25.32 -6.81
C HIS A 272 14.37 24.31 -7.80
N PRO A 273 13.26 24.60 -8.51
CA PRO A 273 12.56 23.61 -9.35
C PRO A 273 13.40 23.04 -10.48
N ASP A 274 14.23 23.85 -11.13
CA ASP A 274 15.02 23.49 -12.30
C ASP A 274 16.41 22.91 -11.95
N GLU A 275 16.72 22.79 -10.65
CA GLU A 275 17.98 22.22 -10.18
C GLU A 275 17.92 20.69 -10.18
N ASP A 276 18.91 20.04 -10.77
CA ASP A 276 19.05 18.59 -10.78
C ASP A 276 19.88 18.09 -9.59
N PHE A 277 19.27 18.04 -8.40
CA PHE A 277 19.95 17.66 -7.16
C PHE A 277 19.61 16.27 -6.66
N VAL A 278 18.58 15.61 -7.22
CA VAL A 278 18.12 14.33 -6.73
C VAL A 278 19.00 13.20 -7.25
N THR A 279 19.69 12.52 -6.35
CA THR A 279 20.55 11.38 -6.68
C THR A 279 19.82 10.06 -6.42
N ILE A 280 19.82 9.17 -7.42
CA ILE A 280 19.33 7.80 -7.30
C ILE A 280 20.56 6.89 -7.29
N ALA A 281 20.71 6.07 -6.23
CA ALA A 281 21.82 5.13 -6.12
C ALA A 281 21.89 4.22 -7.35
N PRO A 282 23.08 3.96 -7.92
CA PRO A 282 23.23 3.04 -9.04
C PRO A 282 22.77 1.64 -8.63
N LEU A 283 22.36 0.83 -9.62
CA LEU A 283 22.18 -0.60 -9.38
C LEU A 283 23.55 -1.17 -8.99
N VAL A 284 23.68 -1.57 -7.74
CA VAL A 284 24.80 -2.43 -7.35
C VAL A 284 24.50 -3.78 -8.00
N ASP A 285 25.26 -4.09 -9.06
CA ASP A 285 25.14 -5.34 -9.80
C ASP A 285 25.64 -6.47 -8.87
N GLY A 286 24.79 -6.86 -7.90
CA GLY A 286 25.05 -7.91 -6.91
C GLY A 286 25.18 -9.32 -7.52
N GLY A 287 25.23 -9.40 -8.85
CA GLY A 287 25.31 -10.64 -9.60
C GLY A 287 26.65 -10.89 -10.32
N LYS A 288 27.63 -10.00 -10.21
CA LYS A 288 29.00 -10.39 -10.60
C LYS A 288 29.59 -11.24 -9.48
N THR A 289 29.33 -12.53 -9.52
CA THR A 289 30.24 -13.51 -8.92
C THR A 289 31.64 -13.12 -9.39
N LYS A 290 32.45 -12.57 -8.48
CA LYS A 290 33.86 -12.33 -8.77
C LYS A 290 34.39 -13.70 -9.16
N VAL A 291 34.70 -13.89 -10.45
CA VAL A 291 35.34 -15.13 -10.89
C VAL A 291 36.67 -15.12 -10.18
N ILE A 292 36.76 -15.88 -9.09
CA ILE A 292 37.99 -16.06 -8.34
C ILE A 292 38.98 -16.71 -9.32
N SER A 293 40.08 -16.06 -9.59
CA SER A 293 41.12 -16.65 -10.47
C SER A 293 41.62 -17.94 -9.84
N PRO A 294 42.12 -18.90 -10.65
CA PRO A 294 42.70 -20.12 -10.12
C PRO A 294 43.78 -19.86 -9.07
N GLU A 295 44.53 -18.77 -9.19
CA GLU A 295 45.58 -18.34 -8.28
C GLU A 295 45.05 -17.81 -6.94
N GLU A 296 43.90 -17.12 -6.93
CA GLU A 296 43.19 -16.70 -5.70
C GLU A 296 42.53 -17.89 -4.99
N LEU A 297 42.05 -18.88 -5.77
CA LEU A 297 41.48 -20.11 -5.22
C LEU A 297 42.55 -20.97 -4.50
N ASP A 298 43.75 -21.01 -5.05
CA ASP A 298 44.87 -21.73 -4.44
C ASP A 298 45.38 -21.04 -3.16
N LYS A 299 45.38 -19.70 -3.10
CA LYS A 299 45.68 -18.94 -1.87
C LYS A 299 44.65 -19.18 -0.76
N ILE A 300 43.39 -19.33 -1.10
CA ILE A 300 42.30 -19.65 -0.14
C ILE A 300 42.48 -21.10 0.36
N LYS A 301 42.82 -22.04 -0.50
CA LYS A 301 43.06 -23.45 -0.13
C LYS A 301 44.32 -23.64 0.74
N GLU A 302 45.32 -22.79 0.59
CA GLU A 302 46.55 -22.83 1.39
C GLU A 302 46.42 -22.16 2.76
N GLY A 303 45.23 -21.65 3.14
CA GLY A 303 44.97 -21.07 4.46
C GLY A 303 45.73 -19.79 4.75
N ARG A 304 46.32 -19.13 3.73
CA ARG A 304 46.95 -17.82 3.85
C ARG A 304 45.96 -16.71 3.60
N GLY A 305 45.50 -16.17 4.71
CA GLY A 305 44.64 -15.06 5.03
C GLY A 305 44.32 -14.06 3.95
N VAL A 306 43.07 -13.65 3.95
CA VAL A 306 42.63 -12.33 3.53
C VAL A 306 42.64 -11.46 4.79
N ALA A 307 43.83 -10.91 5.09
CA ALA A 307 44.00 -9.89 6.11
C ALA A 307 45.28 -9.09 5.82
N GLU A 308 45.34 -8.48 4.64
CA GLU A 308 46.32 -7.44 4.31
C GLU A 308 45.83 -6.78 3.02
N ASP A 309 45.10 -5.68 3.18
CA ASP A 309 45.04 -4.53 2.25
C ASP A 309 43.93 -3.57 2.68
N LEU A 310 44.09 -3.00 3.87
CA LEU A 310 43.43 -1.74 4.27
C LEU A 310 44.36 -1.04 5.28
N ASN A 311 45.53 -0.65 4.85
CA ASN A 311 46.31 0.42 5.47
C ASN A 311 47.39 0.84 4.49
N ASP A 312 47.16 1.95 3.86
CA ASP A 312 48.13 2.96 3.48
C ASP A 312 47.36 4.21 3.07
N ASP A 313 47.29 5.17 3.94
CA ASP A 313 47.76 6.53 3.68
C ASP A 313 47.76 7.38 4.95
N ASP A 314 48.90 7.84 5.26
CA ASP A 314 49.45 8.82 6.15
C ASP A 314 48.52 9.88 6.77
N THR A 315 48.65 10.16 8.08
CA THR A 315 49.42 11.33 8.56
C THR A 315 49.49 11.38 10.09
N ASP A 316 50.72 11.65 10.56
CA ASP A 316 51.12 12.02 11.90
C ASP A 316 50.26 13.07 12.63
N ALA A 317 50.01 12.84 13.93
CA ALA A 317 50.26 13.82 15.00
C ALA A 317 49.96 13.24 16.38
N ASP A 318 50.98 12.93 17.06
CA ASP A 318 51.37 13.12 18.46
C ASP A 318 50.37 13.95 19.32
N ASN A 319 49.89 13.34 20.44
CA ASN A 319 50.01 13.85 21.81
C ASN A 319 49.32 12.91 22.80
N GLY A 320 50.10 12.46 23.76
CA GLY A 320 49.68 11.73 24.90
C GLY A 320 48.86 12.55 25.87
N ASP A 321 48.14 11.85 26.70
CA ASP A 321 48.14 12.02 28.14
C ASP A 321 47.37 10.86 28.80
N GLU A 322 47.98 10.26 29.69
CA GLU A 322 47.82 9.49 30.88
C GLU A 322 46.62 9.91 31.74
N TYR A 323 46.00 8.92 32.41
CA TYR A 323 45.46 8.80 33.77
C TYR A 323 44.24 7.86 33.79
N ALA A 324 44.48 6.70 34.37
CA ALA A 324 44.18 6.25 35.74
C ALA A 324 42.78 5.62 35.92
N ASP A 325 42.87 4.34 36.30
CA ASP A 325 42.05 3.51 37.18
C ASP A 325 40.94 4.22 37.97
N ASP A 326 39.80 3.59 38.04
CA ASP A 326 39.19 3.26 39.36
C ASP A 326 38.16 2.12 39.19
N GLU A 327 38.22 1.28 40.17
CA GLU A 327 37.61 0.01 40.48
C GLU A 327 36.17 0.13 40.91
N ASP A 328 35.47 -1.04 40.84
CA ASP A 328 34.43 -1.56 41.72
C ASP A 328 33.02 -0.96 41.65
N ASP A 329 32.07 -1.83 41.31
CA ASP A 329 31.11 -2.34 42.29
C ASP A 329 30.25 -3.49 41.75
N ASP A 330 30.37 -4.61 42.43
CA ASP A 330 29.49 -5.77 42.42
C ASP A 330 28.06 -5.39 42.85
N ASP A 331 27.06 -5.92 42.20
CA ASP A 331 25.80 -6.25 42.80
C ASP A 331 25.22 -7.57 42.29
N GLU A 332 25.41 -8.55 43.09
CA GLU A 332 24.87 -9.89 43.20
C GLU A 332 23.37 -9.84 43.58
N TYR A 333 22.46 -10.42 42.80
CA TYR A 333 21.15 -10.90 43.28
C TYR A 333 20.81 -12.24 42.64
N ASP A 334 21.10 -13.25 43.38
CA ASP A 334 20.31 -14.26 44.14
C ASP A 334 19.33 -15.10 43.28
N GLU A 335 19.83 -16.31 43.18
CA GLU A 335 19.19 -17.53 42.72
C GLU A 335 18.44 -18.14 43.92
N SER A 336 17.12 -18.36 43.82
CA SER A 336 16.52 -19.52 44.53
C SER A 336 15.04 -19.73 44.22
N LEU A 337 14.75 -21.03 44.08
CA LEU A 337 13.47 -21.77 44.34
C LEU A 337 12.47 -21.80 43.19
N LEU A 338 12.02 -22.99 42.70
CA LEU A 338 11.77 -24.35 43.17
C LEU A 338 11.65 -25.27 41.95
N ASP A 339 12.28 -26.43 41.90
CA ASP A 339 11.80 -27.81 42.07
C ASP A 339 10.35 -28.08 41.61
N ASP A 340 10.13 -29.04 40.77
CA ASP A 340 9.97 -30.47 40.97
C ASP A 340 9.63 -31.20 39.65
N ASP A 341 10.39 -32.29 39.40
CA ASP A 341 10.02 -33.66 39.05
C ASP A 341 9.13 -33.91 37.83
N ASP A 342 9.38 -34.83 36.93
CA ASP A 342 9.74 -36.23 36.96
C ASP A 342 10.05 -36.80 35.56
N ASP A 343 11.12 -37.60 35.55
CA ASP A 343 11.33 -38.92 34.99
C ASP A 343 11.19 -39.25 33.47
N GLU A 344 12.35 -39.77 33.01
CA GLU A 344 12.61 -41.02 32.24
C GLU A 344 12.18 -41.02 30.77
N GLU A 345 12.91 -41.49 29.81
CA GLU A 345 13.95 -42.51 29.64
C GLU A 345 14.73 -42.25 28.35
N ASP A 346 15.98 -42.70 28.36
CA ASP A 346 16.93 -42.87 27.28
C ASP A 346 16.37 -43.65 26.09
N ASP A 347 16.79 -43.27 24.87
CA ASP A 347 17.32 -44.23 23.91
C ASP A 347 18.07 -43.51 22.76
N ASP A 348 19.36 -43.79 22.72
CA ASP A 348 20.26 -43.55 21.60
C ASP A 348 19.76 -44.24 20.35
N ASP A 349 19.78 -43.54 19.19
CA ASP A 349 20.19 -44.16 17.92
C ASP A 349 20.47 -43.10 16.86
N ASP A 350 21.69 -43.12 16.39
CA ASP A 350 22.20 -42.48 15.18
C ASP A 350 21.34 -42.79 13.96
N ASP A 351 20.88 -41.82 13.18
CA ASP A 351 20.79 -41.96 11.74
C ASP A 351 20.76 -40.63 10.98
N ASP A 352 21.52 -40.62 9.93
CA ASP A 352 21.79 -39.62 8.93
C ASP A 352 20.56 -38.99 8.25
N GLY A 353 20.54 -37.68 8.17
CA GLY A 353 20.11 -36.94 6.99
C GLY A 353 18.75 -37.21 6.37
N LYS A 354 17.62 -36.92 7.03
CA LYS A 354 16.33 -36.67 6.36
C LYS A 354 15.56 -35.50 6.97
N LEU A 355 15.56 -34.41 6.23
CA LEU A 355 14.94 -33.13 6.57
C LEU A 355 13.45 -33.07 6.21
N LEU A 356 12.65 -34.13 6.30
CA LEU A 356 11.21 -34.05 6.08
C LEU A 356 10.43 -35.13 6.90
N ASN A 357 9.46 -34.65 7.63
CA ASN A 357 8.53 -35.43 8.45
C ASN A 357 7.76 -36.43 7.59
N PRO A 358 7.73 -37.76 7.92
CA PRO A 358 7.10 -38.83 7.10
C PRO A 358 5.59 -38.67 6.87
N LYS A 359 4.91 -37.78 7.62
CA LYS A 359 3.51 -37.42 7.35
C LYS A 359 3.37 -36.39 6.21
N MET A 360 4.38 -35.55 5.96
CA MET A 360 4.40 -34.59 4.84
C MET A 360 4.71 -35.29 3.51
N ASP A 361 5.56 -36.29 3.50
CA ASP A 361 5.93 -37.06 2.30
C ASP A 361 4.72 -37.78 1.70
N LYS A 362 3.87 -38.40 2.57
CA LYS A 362 2.61 -39.01 2.12
C LYS A 362 1.60 -37.98 1.59
N ALA A 363 1.52 -36.79 2.18
CA ALA A 363 0.63 -35.72 1.73
C ALA A 363 1.06 -35.17 0.36
N ILE A 364 2.36 -35.00 0.13
CA ILE A 364 2.92 -34.55 -1.15
C ILE A 364 2.69 -35.59 -2.24
N THR A 365 2.88 -36.88 -1.92
CA THR A 365 2.64 -37.99 -2.87
C THR A 365 1.17 -38.09 -3.25
N ILE A 366 0.25 -37.95 -2.30
CA ILE A 366 -1.20 -37.96 -2.56
C ILE A 366 -1.62 -36.77 -3.40
N MET A 367 -1.09 -35.57 -3.12
CA MET A 367 -1.39 -34.36 -3.89
C MET A 367 -0.85 -34.47 -5.33
N GLY A 368 0.33 -35.08 -5.53
CA GLY A 368 0.87 -35.38 -6.85
C GLY A 368 0.01 -36.32 -7.68
N ILE A 369 -0.55 -37.36 -7.06
CA ILE A 369 -1.45 -38.32 -7.72
C ILE A 369 -2.78 -37.64 -8.09
N VAL A 370 -3.36 -36.82 -7.20
CA VAL A 370 -4.61 -36.08 -7.47
C VAL A 370 -4.45 -35.10 -8.62
N THR A 371 -3.35 -34.36 -8.68
CA THR A 371 -3.04 -33.44 -9.80
C THR A 371 -2.87 -34.20 -11.11
N ALA A 372 -2.19 -35.33 -11.12
CA ALA A 372 -2.03 -36.15 -12.31
C ALA A 372 -3.39 -36.68 -12.85
N VAL A 373 -4.28 -37.11 -11.96
CA VAL A 373 -5.64 -37.57 -12.33
C VAL A 373 -6.47 -36.43 -12.93
N ILE A 374 -6.41 -35.23 -12.36
CA ILE A 374 -7.11 -34.05 -12.88
C ILE A 374 -6.61 -33.70 -14.29
N ILE A 375 -5.30 -33.73 -14.52
CA ILE A 375 -4.71 -33.43 -15.84
C ILE A 375 -5.21 -34.47 -16.88
N VAL A 376 -5.27 -35.77 -16.53
CA VAL A 376 -5.78 -36.80 -17.43
C VAL A 376 -7.27 -36.58 -17.76
N ILE A 377 -8.09 -36.20 -16.77
CA ILE A 377 -9.51 -35.90 -16.98
C ILE A 377 -9.67 -34.66 -17.92
N VAL A 378 -8.88 -33.62 -17.76
CA VAL A 378 -8.90 -32.43 -18.65
C VAL A 378 -8.50 -32.83 -20.08
N ILE A 379 -7.47 -33.66 -20.25
CA ILE A 379 -7.04 -34.12 -21.58
C ILE A 379 -8.13 -34.94 -22.25
N ILE A 380 -8.79 -35.86 -21.50
CA ILE A 380 -9.92 -36.67 -22.00
C ILE A 380 -11.10 -35.75 -22.39
N TYR A 381 -11.42 -34.75 -21.54
CA TYR A 381 -12.47 -33.77 -21.84
C TYR A 381 -12.19 -32.98 -23.12
N LEU A 382 -10.95 -32.47 -23.30
CA LEU A 382 -10.54 -31.78 -24.49
C LEU A 382 -10.58 -32.67 -25.73
N ALA A 383 -10.13 -33.93 -25.63
CA ALA A 383 -10.18 -34.89 -26.72
C ALA A 383 -11.63 -35.20 -27.14
N LEU A 384 -12.56 -35.37 -26.19
CA LEU A 384 -13.97 -35.59 -26.45
C LEU A 384 -14.67 -34.35 -27.01
N SER A 385 -14.23 -33.14 -26.60
CA SER A 385 -14.71 -31.87 -27.14
C SER A 385 -14.31 -31.65 -28.61
N VAL A 386 -13.06 -32.00 -28.94
CA VAL A 386 -12.55 -31.96 -30.33
C VAL A 386 -13.19 -33.02 -31.23
N ALA A 387 -13.50 -34.19 -30.62
CA ALA A 387 -14.20 -35.30 -31.33
C ALA A 387 -15.70 -35.05 -31.55
N GLY A 388 -16.25 -33.91 -31.13
CA GLY A 388 -17.62 -33.49 -31.39
C GLY A 388 -18.69 -34.27 -30.62
N VAL A 389 -18.35 -35.00 -29.56
CA VAL A 389 -19.26 -35.85 -28.79
C VAL A 389 -20.17 -35.02 -27.88
N PHE A 390 -19.83 -33.78 -27.55
CA PHE A 390 -20.66 -32.85 -26.78
C PHE A 390 -21.23 -31.74 -27.68
N LYS A 391 -22.40 -31.97 -28.29
CA LYS A 391 -23.24 -30.89 -28.83
C LYS A 391 -24.09 -30.32 -27.70
N PHE A 392 -23.74 -29.18 -27.21
CA PHE A 392 -24.62 -28.40 -26.35
C PHE A 392 -25.77 -27.82 -27.19
N GLY A 393 -26.97 -28.30 -26.91
CA GLY A 393 -28.19 -27.91 -27.58
C GLY A 393 -28.56 -26.46 -27.28
N GLY A 394 -28.32 -25.56 -28.22
CA GLY A 394 -28.89 -24.21 -28.22
C GLY A 394 -30.20 -24.23 -29.00
N LYS A 395 -31.30 -23.90 -28.36
CA LYS A 395 -32.61 -23.67 -28.97
C LYS A 395 -32.53 -22.43 -29.88
N LYS A 396 -32.68 -22.64 -31.17
CA LYS A 396 -33.02 -21.60 -32.16
C LYS A 396 -34.52 -21.35 -32.10
N ASN A 397 -34.93 -20.10 -31.96
CA ASN A 397 -36.17 -19.63 -32.54
C ASN A 397 -35.83 -18.62 -33.64
N SER A 398 -36.11 -19.06 -34.84
CA SER A 398 -36.19 -18.25 -36.05
C SER A 398 -37.56 -17.62 -36.15
N GLU A 399 -37.65 -16.35 -36.49
CA GLU A 399 -38.60 -15.92 -37.51
C GLU A 399 -38.18 -14.56 -38.09
N SER A 400 -38.16 -14.61 -39.33
CA SER A 400 -37.89 -13.67 -40.44
C SER A 400 -38.93 -12.52 -40.47
N GLN A 401 -38.53 -11.30 -40.88
CA GLN A 401 -38.87 -10.78 -42.21
C GLN A 401 -38.32 -9.35 -42.41
N GLN A 402 -37.72 -9.21 -43.53
CA GLN A 402 -37.46 -8.07 -44.40
C GLN A 402 -38.51 -6.94 -44.35
N THR A 403 -38.12 -5.67 -44.45
CA THR A 403 -38.37 -4.88 -45.68
C THR A 403 -37.74 -3.48 -45.51
N GLU A 404 -37.00 -3.11 -46.48
CA GLU A 404 -36.63 -1.89 -47.17
C GLU A 404 -37.22 -0.53 -46.76
N SER A 405 -36.28 0.44 -46.81
CA SER A 405 -36.37 1.66 -47.65
C SER A 405 -36.78 3.01 -47.08
N GLN A 406 -35.86 3.92 -47.28
CA GLN A 406 -36.01 5.33 -47.72
C GLN A 406 -36.37 6.42 -46.71
N THR A 407 -35.39 7.29 -46.44
CA THR A 407 -35.15 8.62 -47.08
C THR A 407 -35.95 9.80 -46.52
N GLN A 408 -35.25 10.85 -46.25
CA GLN A 408 -35.54 12.30 -46.22
C GLN A 408 -35.99 12.91 -44.92
N THR A 409 -35.15 13.77 -44.36
CA THR A 409 -34.94 15.23 -44.59
C THR A 409 -35.79 16.17 -43.72
N GLU A 410 -35.07 17.13 -43.14
CA GLU A 410 -35.51 18.48 -42.66
C GLU A 410 -36.32 18.55 -41.36
N SER A 411 -36.00 19.35 -40.42
CA SER A 411 -35.52 20.71 -40.24
C SER A 411 -35.93 21.19 -38.88
N GLU A 412 -35.05 21.96 -38.29
CA GLU A 412 -35.28 23.11 -37.37
C GLU A 412 -36.30 23.05 -36.25
N SER A 413 -35.89 23.22 -35.02
CA SER A 413 -35.95 24.50 -34.33
C SER A 413 -35.49 24.44 -32.87
N GLU A 414 -34.76 25.46 -32.57
CA GLU A 414 -34.26 25.97 -31.29
C GLU A 414 -35.22 25.79 -30.09
N SER A 415 -34.66 25.45 -28.93
CA SER A 415 -34.83 26.28 -27.73
C SER A 415 -33.77 25.94 -26.68
N GLU A 416 -32.98 26.93 -26.38
CA GLU A 416 -32.08 27.08 -25.23
C GLU A 416 -32.83 26.80 -23.92
N THR A 417 -32.20 26.05 -23.05
CA THR A 417 -32.31 26.30 -21.61
C THR A 417 -30.95 25.99 -20.97
N GLN A 418 -30.18 27.05 -20.80
CA GLN A 418 -29.03 27.11 -19.92
C GLN A 418 -29.53 26.91 -18.50
N THR A 419 -29.05 25.91 -17.80
CA THR A 419 -28.96 25.89 -16.35
C THR A 419 -27.49 25.82 -16.00
N GLU A 420 -26.95 27.01 -15.74
CA GLU A 420 -25.69 27.19 -15.03
C GLU A 420 -25.82 26.57 -13.65
N THR A 421 -25.07 25.49 -13.41
CA THR A 421 -24.74 25.07 -12.05
C THR A 421 -23.33 25.59 -11.79
N GLU A 422 -23.23 26.73 -11.12
CA GLU A 422 -21.98 27.23 -10.53
C GLU A 422 -21.44 26.17 -9.58
N GLY A 423 -20.46 25.41 -10.05
CA GLY A 423 -19.59 24.60 -9.21
C GLY A 423 -18.59 25.53 -8.51
N GLN A 424 -18.73 25.73 -7.22
CA GLN A 424 -17.72 26.38 -6.41
C GLN A 424 -16.38 25.67 -6.58
N MET A 425 -15.47 26.32 -7.29
CA MET A 425 -14.06 25.95 -7.37
C MET A 425 -13.44 26.17 -6.00
N ILE A 426 -12.94 25.12 -5.36
CA ILE A 426 -12.14 25.22 -4.14
C ILE A 426 -10.80 25.86 -4.52
N ASP A 427 -10.58 27.12 -4.14
CA ASP A 427 -9.34 27.84 -4.39
C ASP A 427 -8.27 27.45 -3.35
N ILE A 428 -7.29 26.63 -3.76
CA ILE A 428 -6.17 26.20 -2.90
C ILE A 428 -5.03 27.26 -2.91
N ARG A 429 -5.23 28.47 -3.44
CA ARG A 429 -4.18 29.49 -3.56
C ARG A 429 -3.69 30.06 -2.22
N GLY A 430 -4.26 29.63 -1.10
CA GLY A 430 -3.87 30.05 0.25
C GLY A 430 -3.03 29.06 1.05
N MET A 431 -2.64 27.92 0.47
CA MET A 431 -1.84 26.93 1.19
C MET A 431 -0.39 27.44 1.36
N SER A 432 -0.08 28.03 2.50
CA SER A 432 1.29 28.44 2.83
C SER A 432 2.15 27.21 3.15
N VAL A 433 3.34 27.19 2.57
CA VAL A 433 4.40 26.23 2.87
C VAL A 433 5.20 26.82 4.02
N GLU A 434 4.83 26.55 5.25
CA GLU A 434 5.66 26.71 6.45
C GLU A 434 6.23 25.37 6.92
#